data_e5a9ef739063fa706c0a5ba94553f4a9
#
_entry.id   e5a9ef739063fa706c0a5ba94553f4a9
#
_cell.length_a   1.000
_cell.length_b   1.000
_cell.length_c   1.000
_cell.angle_alpha   90.00
_cell.angle_beta   90.00
_cell.angle_gamma   90.00
#
_symmetry.space_group_name_H-M   'P 1'
#
loop_
_entity.id
_entity.type
_entity.pdbx_description
1 polymer ?
#
loop_
_entity_poly.entity_id
_entity_poly.type
_entity_poly.pdbx_seq_one_letter_code
_entity_poly.pdbx_strand_id
1 'polypeptide(L)'
;MYPIALCSVVMVAFVFERLMALRRARVVPRPFVTRLVQQIRDGQLDRQQALALCEENTSAVAQVCAGAIRKWGRPAVEVEQAVLDAGERATYGLRAHLRVFNAVATIAPLLGLLGTVFGMIQAFNAVAASDALGRPELLASGVAQALLTTAFGLTVAIPALLLYYVFVSRVDRLITEIDAYGEELVHLISAEALQVRDEPRGKLRRVGRREAGSDSGAAAEEAPSAVPRNAAPSKVVAAREKRAG
;
A
#
# COMPACT_ATOMS: atom_id res chain seq x y z
N MET A 1 -0.38 -36.73 11.52
CA MET A 1 0.02 -36.43 10.11
C MET A 1 -1.10 -35.82 9.27
N TYR A 2 -2.35 -36.31 9.32
CA TYR A 2 -3.47 -35.76 8.53
C TYR A 2 -3.68 -34.25 8.61
N PRO A 3 -3.63 -33.56 9.77
CA PRO A 3 -3.87 -32.11 9.83
C PRO A 3 -2.75 -31.32 9.14
N ILE A 4 -1.50 -31.77 9.16
CA ILE A 4 -0.39 -31.10 8.46
C ILE A 4 -0.56 -31.23 6.94
N ALA A 5 -0.97 -32.42 6.46
CA ALA A 5 -1.27 -32.63 5.06
C ALA A 5 -2.44 -31.74 4.60
N LEU A 6 -3.48 -31.57 5.41
CA LEU A 6 -4.58 -30.66 5.13
C LEU A 6 -4.08 -29.20 5.01
N CYS A 7 -3.24 -28.75 5.92
CA CYS A 7 -2.62 -27.42 5.85
C CYS A 7 -1.83 -27.23 4.55
N SER A 8 -1.08 -28.25 4.10
CA SER A 8 -0.34 -28.22 2.85
C SER A 8 -1.25 -28.07 1.63
N VAL A 9 -2.34 -28.83 1.56
CA VAL A 9 -3.32 -28.75 0.46
C VAL A 9 -4.00 -27.38 0.43
N VAL A 10 -4.43 -26.89 1.59
CA VAL A 10 -5.05 -25.56 1.73
C VAL A 10 -4.07 -24.49 1.26
N MET A 11 -2.80 -24.54 1.70
CA MET A 11 -1.77 -23.59 1.28
C MET A 11 -1.62 -23.57 -0.24
N VAL A 12 -1.49 -24.72 -0.89
CA VAL A 12 -1.30 -24.83 -2.34
C VAL A 12 -2.51 -24.25 -3.08
N ALA A 13 -3.74 -24.56 -2.64
CA ALA A 13 -4.96 -24.01 -3.24
C ALA A 13 -4.98 -22.48 -3.18
N PHE A 14 -4.66 -21.91 -2.02
CA PHE A 14 -4.61 -20.45 -1.85
C PHE A 14 -3.45 -19.78 -2.60
N VAL A 15 -2.32 -20.47 -2.83
CA VAL A 15 -1.25 -19.95 -3.69
C VAL A 15 -1.75 -19.73 -5.10
N PHE A 16 -2.42 -20.73 -5.69
CA PHE A 16 -2.97 -20.59 -7.05
C PHE A 16 -4.03 -19.50 -7.14
N GLU A 17 -4.93 -19.43 -6.17
CA GLU A 17 -5.94 -18.37 -6.10
C GLU A 17 -5.29 -16.99 -6.05
N ARG A 18 -4.28 -16.79 -5.18
CA ARG A 18 -3.59 -15.51 -5.00
C ARG A 18 -2.75 -15.11 -6.22
N LEU A 19 -2.08 -16.05 -6.85
CA LEU A 19 -1.35 -15.77 -8.09
C LEU A 19 -2.25 -15.24 -9.20
N MET A 20 -3.49 -15.72 -9.27
CA MET A 20 -4.48 -15.24 -10.24
C MET A 20 -5.15 -13.94 -9.79
N ALA A 21 -5.50 -13.81 -8.52
CA ALA A 21 -6.19 -12.64 -7.97
C ALA A 21 -5.29 -11.39 -7.93
N LEU A 22 -4.02 -11.53 -7.54
CA LEU A 22 -3.04 -10.44 -7.45
C LEU A 22 -2.32 -10.17 -8.78
N ARG A 23 -2.85 -10.63 -9.91
CA ARG A 23 -2.35 -10.19 -11.22
C ARG A 23 -2.61 -8.69 -11.36
N ARG A 24 -1.55 -7.92 -11.60
CA ARG A 24 -1.59 -6.46 -11.76
C ARG A 24 -2.69 -6.00 -12.74
N ALA A 25 -2.86 -6.72 -13.84
CA ALA A 25 -3.88 -6.42 -14.84
C ALA A 25 -5.33 -6.50 -14.29
N ARG A 26 -5.55 -7.23 -13.20
CA ARG A 26 -6.87 -7.38 -12.59
C ARG A 26 -7.12 -6.34 -11.48
N VAL A 27 -6.09 -5.95 -10.74
CA VAL A 27 -6.18 -4.98 -9.63
C VAL A 27 -6.07 -3.55 -10.14
N VAL A 28 -5.07 -3.29 -10.99
CA VAL A 28 -4.78 -1.97 -11.59
C VAL A 28 -4.64 -2.13 -13.11
N PRO A 29 -5.74 -2.17 -13.87
CA PRO A 29 -5.70 -2.19 -15.34
C PRO A 29 -5.25 -0.80 -15.85
N ARG A 30 -3.96 -0.64 -16.08
CA ARG A 30 -3.36 0.62 -16.55
C ARG A 30 -4.09 1.26 -17.73
N PRO A 31 -4.47 0.50 -18.80
CA PRO A 31 -5.14 1.11 -19.93
C PRO A 31 -6.48 1.76 -19.56
N PHE A 32 -7.18 1.22 -18.55
CA PHE A 32 -8.41 1.79 -18.05
C PHE A 32 -8.14 3.10 -17.31
N VAL A 33 -7.22 3.09 -16.35
CA VAL A 33 -6.93 4.25 -15.49
C VAL A 33 -6.37 5.40 -16.32
N THR A 34 -5.42 5.12 -17.21
CA THR A 34 -4.83 6.16 -18.07
C THR A 34 -5.87 6.81 -18.97
N ARG A 35 -6.78 6.02 -19.56
CA ARG A 35 -7.89 6.56 -20.37
C ARG A 35 -8.84 7.40 -19.52
N LEU A 36 -9.25 6.93 -18.35
CA LEU A 36 -10.15 7.64 -17.45
C LEU A 36 -9.57 9.00 -17.05
N VAL A 37 -8.34 9.01 -16.56
CA VAL A 37 -7.63 10.22 -16.15
C VAL A 37 -7.48 11.21 -17.32
N GLN A 38 -7.09 10.70 -18.49
CA GLN A 38 -6.92 11.54 -19.68
C GLN A 38 -8.24 12.14 -20.15
N GLN A 39 -9.31 11.37 -20.22
CA GLN A 39 -10.63 11.86 -20.63
C GLN A 39 -11.22 12.88 -19.65
N ILE A 40 -10.97 12.70 -18.33
CA ILE A 40 -11.33 13.69 -17.32
C ILE A 40 -10.50 14.98 -17.49
N ARG A 41 -9.20 14.86 -17.73
CA ARG A 41 -8.30 15.99 -17.98
C ARG A 41 -8.69 16.77 -19.21
N ASP A 42 -9.08 16.09 -20.28
CA ASP A 42 -9.52 16.70 -21.54
C ASP A 42 -10.96 17.27 -21.47
N GLY A 43 -11.67 17.02 -20.36
CA GLY A 43 -13.06 17.47 -20.18
C GLY A 43 -14.08 16.74 -21.04
N GLN A 44 -13.72 15.55 -21.53
CA GLN A 44 -14.58 14.73 -22.40
C GLN A 44 -15.61 13.90 -21.61
N LEU A 45 -15.39 13.73 -20.31
CA LEU A 45 -16.25 12.95 -19.43
C LEU A 45 -16.92 13.83 -18.39
N ASP A 46 -18.24 13.70 -18.29
CA ASP A 46 -19.02 14.22 -17.19
C ASP A 46 -18.95 13.29 -15.97
N ARG A 47 -19.28 13.83 -14.78
CA ARG A 47 -19.33 13.08 -13.53
C ARG A 47 -20.10 11.76 -13.65
N GLN A 48 -21.27 11.76 -14.30
CA GLN A 48 -22.11 10.56 -14.43
C GLN A 48 -21.47 9.52 -15.32
N GLN A 49 -20.91 9.93 -16.44
CA GLN A 49 -20.22 9.04 -17.39
C GLN A 49 -18.96 8.42 -16.77
N ALA A 50 -18.15 9.24 -16.07
CA ALA A 50 -16.97 8.76 -15.37
C ALA A 50 -17.32 7.76 -14.26
N LEU A 51 -18.41 7.99 -13.52
CA LEU A 51 -18.89 7.08 -12.50
C LEU A 51 -19.36 5.76 -13.10
N ALA A 52 -20.15 5.82 -14.19
CA ALA A 52 -20.64 4.61 -14.87
C ALA A 52 -19.48 3.72 -15.38
N LEU A 53 -18.45 4.33 -15.99
CA LEU A 53 -17.24 3.61 -16.42
C LEU A 53 -16.49 2.93 -15.26
N CYS A 54 -16.46 3.57 -14.09
CA CYS A 54 -15.83 2.99 -12.90
C CYS A 54 -16.68 1.86 -12.30
N GLU A 55 -18.02 1.96 -12.34
CA GLU A 55 -18.92 0.94 -11.82
C GLU A 55 -19.00 -0.31 -12.71
N GLU A 56 -18.79 -0.15 -14.03
CA GLU A 56 -18.66 -1.28 -14.96
C GLU A 56 -17.37 -2.08 -14.73
N ASN A 57 -16.35 -1.46 -14.17
CA ASN A 57 -15.06 -2.10 -13.93
C ASN A 57 -14.93 -2.57 -12.48
N THR A 58 -14.80 -3.88 -12.28
CA THR A 58 -14.71 -4.52 -10.95
C THR A 58 -13.31 -4.43 -10.30
N SER A 59 -12.35 -3.72 -10.92
CA SER A 59 -10.99 -3.60 -10.37
C SER A 59 -10.94 -2.74 -9.08
N ALA A 60 -9.95 -3.02 -8.22
CA ALA A 60 -9.77 -2.27 -6.99
C ALA A 60 -9.54 -0.76 -7.24
N VAL A 61 -8.75 -0.42 -8.26
CA VAL A 61 -8.51 0.97 -8.63
C VAL A 61 -9.79 1.67 -9.11
N ALA A 62 -10.67 0.97 -9.85
CA ALA A 62 -11.94 1.56 -10.29
C ALA A 62 -12.88 1.87 -9.12
N GLN A 63 -12.88 1.05 -8.06
CA GLN A 63 -13.64 1.33 -6.83
C GLN A 63 -13.13 2.59 -6.12
N VAL A 64 -11.82 2.80 -6.07
CA VAL A 64 -11.23 4.02 -5.49
C VAL A 64 -11.55 5.23 -6.35
N CYS A 65 -11.40 5.13 -7.66
CA CYS A 65 -11.79 6.20 -8.60
C CYS A 65 -13.28 6.55 -8.49
N ALA A 66 -14.17 5.56 -8.36
CA ALA A 66 -15.60 5.79 -8.14
C ALA A 66 -15.86 6.54 -6.82
N GLY A 67 -15.11 6.22 -5.76
CA GLY A 67 -15.16 6.94 -4.48
C GLY A 67 -14.84 8.43 -4.64
N ALA A 68 -13.76 8.75 -5.35
CA ALA A 68 -13.36 10.11 -5.67
C ALA A 68 -14.40 10.84 -6.52
N ILE A 69 -14.86 10.21 -7.62
CA ILE A 69 -15.81 10.78 -8.58
C ILE A 69 -17.16 11.08 -7.94
N ARG A 70 -17.59 10.32 -6.95
CA ARG A 70 -18.82 10.62 -6.18
C ARG A 70 -18.75 11.97 -5.47
N LYS A 71 -17.56 12.46 -5.16
CA LYS A 71 -17.28 13.76 -4.52
C LYS A 71 -16.80 14.83 -5.51
N TRP A 72 -17.05 14.63 -6.80
CA TRP A 72 -16.67 15.57 -7.86
C TRP A 72 -17.17 17.00 -7.57
N GLY A 73 -16.27 17.99 -7.67
CA GLY A 73 -16.56 19.39 -7.44
C GLY A 73 -16.67 19.79 -5.96
N ARG A 74 -16.31 18.90 -5.04
CA ARG A 74 -16.19 19.21 -3.62
C ARG A 74 -14.78 19.71 -3.29
N PRO A 75 -14.57 20.35 -2.13
CA PRO A 75 -13.25 20.74 -1.67
C PRO A 75 -12.27 19.56 -1.69
N ALA A 76 -11.00 19.83 -1.99
CA ALA A 76 -9.96 18.79 -2.13
C ALA A 76 -9.93 17.85 -0.94
N VAL A 77 -10.06 18.36 0.28
CA VAL A 77 -10.08 17.56 1.52
C VAL A 77 -11.23 16.53 1.54
N GLU A 78 -12.42 16.87 1.04
CA GLU A 78 -13.54 15.92 0.99
C GLU A 78 -13.31 14.82 -0.06
N VAL A 79 -12.70 15.18 -1.19
CA VAL A 79 -12.35 14.21 -2.24
C VAL A 79 -11.25 13.27 -1.76
N GLU A 80 -10.22 13.81 -1.13
CA GLU A 80 -9.11 13.04 -0.54
C GLU A 80 -9.62 12.04 0.51
N GLN A 81 -10.50 12.50 1.42
CA GLN A 81 -11.09 11.60 2.41
C GLN A 81 -11.88 10.46 1.75
N ALA A 82 -12.61 10.75 0.69
CA ALA A 82 -13.35 9.70 -0.04
C ALA A 82 -12.42 8.71 -0.76
N VAL A 83 -11.26 9.17 -1.25
CA VAL A 83 -10.20 8.32 -1.82
C VAL A 83 -9.63 7.42 -0.74
N LEU A 84 -9.27 7.97 0.43
CA LEU A 84 -8.73 7.20 1.57
C LEU A 84 -9.72 6.13 2.03
N ASP A 85 -10.98 6.49 2.24
CA ASP A 85 -12.04 5.56 2.67
C ASP A 85 -12.25 4.42 1.65
N ALA A 86 -12.20 4.73 0.36
CA ALA A 86 -12.33 3.73 -0.70
C ALA A 86 -11.07 2.87 -0.82
N GLY A 87 -9.89 3.47 -0.66
CA GLY A 87 -8.59 2.81 -0.65
C GLY A 87 -8.46 1.82 0.51
N GLU A 88 -8.93 2.19 1.70
CA GLU A 88 -8.94 1.30 2.86
C GLU A 88 -9.81 0.05 2.61
N ARG A 89 -11.02 0.22 2.06
CA ARG A 89 -11.89 -0.91 1.69
C ARG A 89 -11.25 -1.81 0.63
N ALA A 90 -10.65 -1.24 -0.40
CA ALA A 90 -9.94 -2.00 -1.44
C ALA A 90 -8.74 -2.77 -0.84
N THR A 91 -7.96 -2.13 0.01
CA THR A 91 -6.83 -2.72 0.75
C THR A 91 -7.27 -3.89 1.61
N TYR A 92 -8.37 -3.73 2.36
CA TYR A 92 -8.92 -4.81 3.18
C TYR A 92 -9.27 -6.04 2.33
N GLY A 93 -9.91 -5.84 1.17
CA GLY A 93 -10.22 -6.91 0.23
C GLY A 93 -8.97 -7.63 -0.32
N LEU A 94 -7.93 -6.89 -0.65
CA LEU A 94 -6.66 -7.44 -1.14
C LEU A 94 -5.91 -8.24 -0.07
N ARG A 95 -5.95 -7.80 1.20
CA ARG A 95 -5.25 -8.43 2.33
C ARG A 95 -6.02 -9.58 2.98
N ALA A 96 -7.33 -9.68 2.78
CA ALA A 96 -8.21 -10.62 3.50
C ALA A 96 -7.71 -12.07 3.48
N HIS A 97 -7.31 -12.58 2.32
CA HIS A 97 -6.88 -13.96 2.16
C HIS A 97 -5.41 -14.21 2.51
N LEU A 98 -4.60 -13.16 2.72
CA LEU A 98 -3.20 -13.32 3.14
C LEU A 98 -3.10 -13.86 4.57
N ARG A 99 -4.15 -13.66 5.37
CA ARG A 99 -4.24 -14.20 6.74
C ARG A 99 -4.15 -15.71 6.78
N VAL A 100 -4.62 -16.41 5.72
CA VAL A 100 -4.55 -17.88 5.64
C VAL A 100 -3.10 -18.35 5.60
N PHE A 101 -2.23 -17.70 4.83
CA PHE A 101 -0.81 -18.05 4.78
C PHE A 101 -0.11 -17.85 6.13
N ASN A 102 -0.43 -16.74 6.80
CA ASN A 102 0.09 -16.47 8.14
C ASN A 102 -0.43 -17.49 9.17
N ALA A 103 -1.70 -17.87 9.07
CA ALA A 103 -2.27 -18.89 9.93
C ALA A 103 -1.59 -20.26 9.72
N VAL A 104 -1.40 -20.70 8.47
CA VAL A 104 -0.70 -21.95 8.16
C VAL A 104 0.73 -21.90 8.65
N ALA A 105 1.46 -20.81 8.42
CA ALA A 105 2.84 -20.64 8.87
C ALA A 105 2.99 -20.74 10.40
N THR A 106 1.98 -20.26 11.14
CA THR A 106 1.99 -20.30 12.61
C THR A 106 1.48 -21.64 13.16
N ILE A 107 0.43 -22.20 12.57
CA ILE A 107 -0.24 -23.40 13.10
C ILE A 107 0.52 -24.68 12.72
N ALA A 108 1.12 -24.75 11.53
CA ALA A 108 1.80 -25.97 11.08
C ALA A 108 2.95 -26.42 11.99
N PRO A 109 3.85 -25.54 12.50
CA PRO A 109 4.87 -25.93 13.47
C PRO A 109 4.28 -26.40 14.80
N LEU A 110 3.20 -25.76 15.26
CA LEU A 110 2.51 -26.15 16.51
C LEU A 110 1.88 -27.54 16.39
N LEU A 111 1.31 -27.87 15.24
CA LEU A 111 0.81 -29.21 14.94
C LEU A 111 1.96 -30.24 14.88
N GLY A 112 3.12 -29.83 14.33
CA GLY A 112 4.32 -30.65 14.35
C GLY A 112 4.78 -30.95 15.79
N LEU A 113 4.85 -29.91 16.63
CA LEU A 113 5.20 -30.05 18.05
C LEU A 113 4.18 -30.93 18.80
N LEU A 114 2.88 -30.71 18.57
CA LEU A 114 1.85 -31.57 19.14
C LEU A 114 2.05 -33.05 18.74
N GLY A 115 2.45 -33.27 17.49
CA GLY A 115 2.78 -34.62 16.99
C GLY A 115 3.95 -35.26 17.73
N THR A 116 4.97 -34.50 18.14
CA THR A 116 6.07 -35.08 18.97
C THR A 116 5.58 -35.47 20.35
N VAL A 117 4.74 -34.66 20.98
CA VAL A 117 4.18 -34.97 22.30
C VAL A 117 3.38 -36.31 22.25
N PHE A 118 2.46 -36.43 21.29
CA PHE A 118 1.70 -37.67 21.11
C PHE A 118 2.60 -38.86 20.73
N GLY A 119 3.60 -38.67 19.87
CA GLY A 119 4.53 -39.71 19.46
C GLY A 119 5.36 -40.22 20.64
N MET A 120 5.84 -39.30 21.49
CA MET A 120 6.57 -39.70 22.72
C MET A 120 5.69 -40.46 23.73
N ILE A 121 4.43 -39.99 23.94
CA ILE A 121 3.48 -40.70 24.81
C ILE A 121 3.24 -42.10 24.29
N GLN A 122 3.05 -42.29 23.00
CA GLN A 122 2.85 -43.62 22.39
C GLN A 122 4.09 -44.48 22.52
N ALA A 123 5.31 -43.92 22.34
CA ALA A 123 6.55 -44.65 22.50
C ALA A 123 6.75 -45.18 23.93
N PHE A 124 6.50 -44.34 24.94
CA PHE A 124 6.58 -44.78 26.35
C PHE A 124 5.50 -45.79 26.72
N ASN A 125 4.28 -45.61 26.24
CA ASN A 125 3.20 -46.56 26.46
C ASN A 125 3.52 -47.96 25.86
N ALA A 126 4.14 -47.98 24.67
CA ALA A 126 4.54 -49.22 24.02
C ALA A 126 5.63 -49.97 24.83
N VAL A 127 6.57 -49.23 25.42
CA VAL A 127 7.60 -49.80 26.29
C VAL A 127 6.99 -50.32 27.60
N ALA A 128 6.06 -49.58 28.20
CA ALA A 128 5.42 -49.95 29.44
C ALA A 128 4.48 -51.17 29.31
N ALA A 129 3.83 -51.32 28.15
CA ALA A 129 2.89 -52.41 27.87
C ALA A 129 3.58 -53.71 27.43
N SER A 130 4.83 -53.66 27.02
CA SER A 130 5.60 -54.85 26.62
C SER A 130 6.46 -55.29 27.78
N ASP A 131 6.52 -56.63 28.09
CA ASP A 131 7.48 -57.22 29.01
C ASP A 131 8.95 -57.03 28.53
N ALA A 132 9.16 -56.12 27.59
CA ALA A 132 10.41 -55.81 26.92
C ALA A 132 11.19 -54.69 27.65
N LEU A 133 11.31 -54.79 28.98
CA LEU A 133 12.30 -54.04 29.76
C LEU A 133 13.70 -54.39 29.20
N GLY A 134 14.19 -53.56 28.25
CA GLY A 134 15.50 -53.71 27.64
C GLY A 134 15.57 -53.67 26.12
N ARG A 135 14.48 -53.28 25.40
CA ARG A 135 14.55 -53.06 23.93
C ARG A 135 14.59 -51.58 23.59
N PRO A 136 15.79 -50.96 23.57
CA PRO A 136 15.95 -49.54 23.23
C PRO A 136 15.49 -49.21 21.81
N GLU A 137 15.40 -50.20 20.91
CA GLU A 137 14.98 -50.02 19.51
C GLU A 137 13.52 -49.59 19.39
N LEU A 138 12.62 -50.06 20.27
CA LEU A 138 11.21 -49.65 20.27
C LEU A 138 11.05 -48.19 20.67
N LEU A 139 11.80 -47.76 21.67
CA LEU A 139 11.81 -46.36 22.09
C LEU A 139 12.40 -45.47 21.00
N ALA A 140 13.55 -45.87 20.43
CA ALA A 140 14.23 -45.12 19.38
C ALA A 140 13.34 -44.93 18.14
N SER A 141 12.58 -45.94 17.72
CA SER A 141 11.67 -45.85 16.58
C SER A 141 10.53 -44.87 16.84
N GLY A 142 9.94 -44.89 18.06
CA GLY A 142 8.87 -43.96 18.44
C GLY A 142 9.35 -42.52 18.51
N VAL A 143 10.56 -42.28 19.05
CA VAL A 143 11.18 -40.95 19.07
C VAL A 143 11.45 -40.44 17.63
N ALA A 144 12.02 -41.32 16.77
CA ALA A 144 12.28 -40.96 15.38
C ALA A 144 11.00 -40.58 14.64
N GLN A 145 9.89 -41.31 14.83
CA GLN A 145 8.58 -40.99 14.25
C GLN A 145 8.02 -39.68 14.80
N ALA A 146 8.21 -39.41 16.10
CA ALA A 146 7.82 -38.14 16.69
C ALA A 146 8.57 -36.95 16.07
N LEU A 147 9.89 -37.01 15.97
CA LEU A 147 10.72 -35.99 15.37
C LEU A 147 10.37 -35.71 13.90
N LEU A 148 10.00 -36.77 13.16
CA LEU A 148 9.56 -36.64 11.76
C LEU A 148 8.31 -35.79 11.61
N THR A 149 7.37 -35.80 12.56
CA THR A 149 6.18 -34.97 12.51
C THR A 149 6.51 -33.48 12.62
N THR A 150 7.49 -33.11 13.45
CA THR A 150 7.97 -31.71 13.53
C THR A 150 8.68 -31.30 12.25
N ALA A 151 9.50 -32.16 11.66
CA ALA A 151 10.14 -31.88 10.39
C ALA A 151 9.11 -31.60 9.27
N PHE A 152 8.03 -32.37 9.18
CA PHE A 152 6.95 -32.12 8.25
C PHE A 152 6.22 -30.82 8.56
N GLY A 153 5.96 -30.49 9.83
CA GLY A 153 5.35 -29.22 10.22
C GLY A 153 6.17 -28.02 9.76
N LEU A 154 7.47 -28.04 9.95
CA LEU A 154 8.40 -26.99 9.52
C LEU A 154 8.52 -26.92 7.98
N THR A 155 8.53 -28.06 7.30
CA THR A 155 8.59 -28.14 5.83
C THR A 155 7.38 -27.43 5.19
N VAL A 156 6.22 -27.45 5.83
CA VAL A 156 5.02 -26.72 5.35
C VAL A 156 5.06 -25.25 5.80
N ALA A 157 5.49 -24.96 7.02
CA ALA A 157 5.47 -23.62 7.59
C ALA A 157 6.43 -22.65 6.91
N ILE A 158 7.65 -23.08 6.59
CA ILE A 158 8.68 -22.21 5.99
C ILE A 158 8.24 -21.67 4.63
N PRO A 159 7.79 -22.50 3.65
CA PRO A 159 7.27 -21.98 2.39
C PRO A 159 6.04 -21.10 2.58
N ALA A 160 5.12 -21.43 3.51
CA ALA A 160 3.94 -20.63 3.79
C ALA A 160 4.32 -19.22 4.25
N LEU A 161 5.31 -19.10 5.13
CA LEU A 161 5.81 -17.82 5.62
C LEU A 161 6.49 -16.99 4.52
N LEU A 162 7.31 -17.62 3.70
CA LEU A 162 7.95 -16.96 2.57
C LEU A 162 6.92 -16.43 1.58
N LEU A 163 5.92 -17.23 1.22
CA LEU A 163 4.85 -16.84 0.33
C LEU A 163 4.01 -15.69 0.93
N TYR A 164 3.73 -15.73 2.23
CA TYR A 164 3.07 -14.64 2.93
C TYR A 164 3.78 -13.30 2.71
N TYR A 165 5.09 -13.23 2.97
CA TYR A 165 5.87 -12.01 2.79
C TYR A 165 5.94 -11.55 1.32
N VAL A 166 6.07 -12.47 0.39
CA VAL A 166 6.06 -12.16 -1.05
C VAL A 166 4.73 -11.55 -1.46
N PHE A 167 3.61 -12.13 -1.03
CA PHE A 167 2.29 -11.60 -1.36
C PHE A 167 1.98 -10.28 -0.65
N VAL A 168 2.39 -10.10 0.62
CA VAL A 168 2.25 -8.81 1.33
C VAL A 168 2.98 -7.73 0.57
N SER A 169 4.25 -7.93 0.23
CA SER A 169 5.03 -6.96 -0.55
C SER A 169 4.39 -6.64 -1.92
N ARG A 170 3.77 -7.64 -2.54
CA ARG A 170 3.08 -7.43 -3.82
C ARG A 170 1.80 -6.62 -3.66
N VAL A 171 1.03 -6.87 -2.60
CA VAL A 171 -0.17 -6.08 -2.27
C VAL A 171 0.20 -4.64 -1.95
N ASP A 172 1.23 -4.41 -1.14
CA ASP A 172 1.66 -3.07 -0.75
C ASP A 172 2.08 -2.23 -1.98
N ARG A 173 2.76 -2.83 -2.95
CA ARG A 173 3.08 -2.16 -4.23
C ARG A 173 1.83 -1.78 -5.04
N LEU A 174 0.81 -2.66 -5.04
CA LEU A 174 -0.44 -2.37 -5.74
C LEU A 174 -1.22 -1.26 -5.05
N ILE A 175 -1.21 -1.22 -3.71
CA ILE A 175 -1.83 -0.15 -2.92
C ILE A 175 -1.17 1.19 -3.25
N THR A 176 0.15 1.28 -3.20
CA THR A 176 0.89 2.50 -3.56
C THR A 176 0.56 2.99 -4.98
N GLU A 177 0.38 2.06 -5.93
CA GLU A 177 -0.03 2.43 -7.30
C GLU A 177 -1.48 2.96 -7.35
N ILE A 178 -2.40 2.38 -6.56
CA ILE A 178 -3.78 2.85 -6.45
C ILE A 178 -3.84 4.24 -5.81
N ASP A 179 -3.09 4.46 -4.74
CA ASP A 179 -3.03 5.74 -4.02
C ASP A 179 -2.53 6.87 -4.94
N ALA A 180 -1.49 6.61 -5.74
CA ALA A 180 -0.97 7.58 -6.71
C ALA A 180 -2.05 8.00 -7.75
N TYR A 181 -2.87 7.07 -8.24
CA TYR A 181 -3.99 7.42 -9.12
C TYR A 181 -5.12 8.14 -8.40
N GLY A 182 -5.37 7.81 -7.12
CA GLY A 182 -6.31 8.52 -6.28
C GLY A 182 -5.93 9.98 -6.10
N GLU A 183 -4.67 10.25 -5.80
CA GLU A 183 -4.11 11.59 -5.65
C GLU A 183 -4.19 12.40 -6.97
N GLU A 184 -3.84 11.78 -8.10
CA GLU A 184 -3.98 12.41 -9.42
C GLU A 184 -5.43 12.83 -9.71
N LEU A 185 -6.41 11.99 -9.33
CA LEU A 185 -7.82 12.32 -9.47
C LEU A 185 -8.24 13.47 -8.56
N VAL A 186 -7.78 13.54 -7.30
CA VAL A 186 -8.06 14.67 -6.40
C VAL A 186 -7.65 15.98 -7.06
N HIS A 187 -6.47 16.03 -7.67
CA HIS A 187 -5.96 17.21 -8.37
C HIS A 187 -6.73 17.57 -9.66
N LEU A 188 -7.53 16.65 -10.21
CA LEU A 188 -8.29 16.90 -11.44
C LEU A 188 -9.75 17.31 -11.18
N ILE A 189 -10.37 16.78 -10.12
CA ILE A 189 -11.83 16.89 -9.89
C ILE A 189 -12.22 17.73 -8.67
N SER A 190 -11.25 18.19 -7.86
CA SER A 190 -11.55 19.06 -6.71
C SER A 190 -12.11 20.42 -7.16
N ALA A 191 -12.84 21.09 -6.26
CA ALA A 191 -13.41 22.41 -6.53
C ALA A 191 -12.33 23.43 -6.90
N GLU A 192 -11.19 23.36 -6.21
CA GLU A 192 -10.03 24.21 -6.46
C GLU A 192 -9.44 23.99 -7.86
N ALA A 193 -9.29 22.73 -8.27
CA ALA A 193 -8.79 22.37 -9.59
C ALA A 193 -9.74 22.83 -10.72
N LEU A 194 -11.05 22.70 -10.50
CA LEU A 194 -12.06 23.15 -11.47
C LEU A 194 -12.11 24.67 -11.58
N GLN A 195 -11.97 25.41 -10.47
CA GLN A 195 -11.90 26.89 -10.49
C GLN A 195 -10.69 27.39 -11.27
N VAL A 196 -9.51 26.79 -11.05
CA VAL A 196 -8.29 27.13 -11.80
C VAL A 196 -8.47 26.85 -13.30
N ARG A 197 -9.20 25.80 -13.66
CA ARG A 197 -9.46 25.42 -15.05
C ARG A 197 -10.46 26.36 -15.73
N ASP A 198 -11.45 26.87 -14.98
CA ASP A 198 -12.47 27.81 -15.47
C ASP A 198 -11.99 29.27 -15.47
N GLU A 199 -10.89 29.62 -14.80
CA GLU A 199 -10.29 30.94 -14.94
C GLU A 199 -9.79 31.16 -16.38
N PRO A 200 -10.41 32.06 -17.14
CA PRO A 200 -10.03 32.26 -18.53
C PRO A 200 -8.59 32.76 -18.60
N ARG A 201 -7.76 32.07 -19.39
CA ARG A 201 -6.36 32.42 -19.76
C ARG A 201 -6.15 33.92 -20.13
N GLY A 202 -7.22 34.71 -20.16
CA GLY A 202 -7.23 36.15 -20.45
C GLY A 202 -6.74 37.05 -19.30
N LYS A 203 -6.79 36.64 -18.04
CA LYS A 203 -6.36 37.49 -16.91
C LYS A 203 -4.84 37.60 -16.77
N LEU A 204 -4.12 36.53 -17.00
CA LEU A 204 -2.65 36.53 -16.94
C LEU A 204 -1.99 37.38 -18.02
N ARG A 205 -2.67 37.56 -19.17
CA ARG A 205 -2.19 38.40 -20.26
C ARG A 205 -2.43 39.91 -20.03
N ARG A 206 -3.38 40.27 -19.13
CA ARG A 206 -3.66 41.68 -18.78
C ARG A 206 -2.74 42.23 -17.69
N VAL A 207 -2.27 41.40 -16.76
CA VAL A 207 -1.32 41.83 -15.72
C VAL A 207 0.05 42.10 -16.33
N GLY A 208 0.58 41.21 -17.17
CA GLY A 208 1.87 41.37 -17.86
C GLY A 208 1.88 42.56 -18.87
N ARG A 209 0.69 43.00 -19.36
CA ARG A 209 0.60 44.15 -20.28
C ARG A 209 0.48 45.50 -19.55
N ARG A 210 0.09 45.50 -18.26
CA ARG A 210 0.08 46.72 -17.43
C ARG A 210 1.48 47.03 -16.88
N GLU A 211 2.29 46.01 -16.56
CA GLU A 211 3.66 46.25 -16.13
C GLU A 211 4.60 46.64 -17.28
N ALA A 212 4.36 46.16 -18.50
CA ALA A 212 5.16 46.55 -19.67
C ALA A 212 4.80 47.92 -20.26
N GLY A 213 3.68 48.56 -19.81
CA GLY A 213 3.21 49.84 -20.29
C GLY A 213 3.53 51.03 -19.36
N SER A 214 4.08 50.79 -18.16
CA SER A 214 4.39 51.86 -17.19
C SER A 214 5.88 52.27 -17.17
N ASP A 215 6.72 51.61 -17.99
CA ASP A 215 8.17 51.89 -17.99
C ASP A 215 8.68 52.67 -19.20
N SER A 216 7.76 53.31 -19.96
CA SER A 216 8.08 54.09 -21.16
C SER A 216 7.74 55.58 -21.08
N GLY A 217 7.86 56.19 -19.90
CA GLY A 217 7.45 57.60 -19.81
C GLY A 217 8.04 58.36 -18.61
N ALA A 218 9.32 58.26 -18.33
CA ALA A 218 10.01 59.24 -17.47
C ALA A 218 11.54 59.11 -17.64
N ALA A 219 12.02 59.63 -18.73
CA ALA A 219 13.44 59.96 -18.87
C ALA A 219 13.56 61.39 -19.37
N ALA A 220 13.60 62.33 -18.45
CA ALA A 220 14.21 63.64 -18.64
C ALA A 220 14.41 64.33 -17.31
N GLU A 221 15.68 64.67 -17.06
CA GLU A 221 16.16 65.82 -16.27
C GLU A 221 16.14 65.71 -14.73
N GLU A 222 17.28 65.51 -14.16
CA GLU A 222 18.18 66.40 -13.42
C GLU A 222 19.17 65.59 -12.56
N ALA A 223 20.46 65.84 -12.74
CA ALA A 223 21.59 65.49 -11.84
C ALA A 223 22.11 66.82 -11.23
N PRO A 224 23.10 66.81 -10.31
CA PRO A 224 23.32 66.04 -9.12
C PRO A 224 23.57 66.89 -7.87
N SER A 225 23.45 66.42 -6.64
CA SER A 225 24.11 67.08 -5.49
C SER A 225 24.30 66.11 -4.30
N ALA A 226 25.60 66.00 -4.00
CA ALA A 226 26.23 65.83 -2.68
C ALA A 226 25.97 64.61 -1.77
N VAL A 227 27.02 63.85 -1.64
CA VAL A 227 27.40 62.95 -0.55
C VAL A 227 27.49 63.70 0.81
N PRO A 228 27.17 63.09 1.96
CA PRO A 228 28.28 62.73 2.83
C PRO A 228 28.22 61.27 3.42
N ARG A 229 29.45 60.79 3.58
CA ARG A 229 29.84 59.60 4.35
C ARG A 229 29.52 59.75 5.85
N ASN A 230 29.21 58.64 6.48
CA ASN A 230 29.67 58.09 7.76
C ASN A 230 28.52 57.24 8.36
N ALA A 231 28.72 56.13 8.92
CA ALA A 231 29.71 55.47 9.70
C ALA A 231 29.33 53.97 9.85
N ALA A 232 30.32 53.17 10.01
CA ALA A 232 30.30 51.73 10.33
C ALA A 232 30.02 51.51 11.84
N PRO A 233 30.25 50.28 12.35
CA PRO A 233 29.32 49.14 12.48
C PRO A 233 29.14 48.77 13.99
N SER A 234 28.19 47.97 14.33
CA SER A 234 28.20 47.33 15.66
C SER A 234 27.82 45.85 15.60
N LYS A 235 28.82 45.09 16.03
CA LYS A 235 28.79 43.70 16.44
C LYS A 235 27.83 43.50 17.61
N VAL A 236 27.13 42.38 17.68
CA VAL A 236 26.86 41.59 18.90
C VAL A 236 26.53 40.19 18.39
N VAL A 237 27.46 39.26 18.30
CA VAL A 237 27.96 38.34 19.34
C VAL A 237 26.97 37.20 19.63
N ALA A 238 27.44 36.08 19.18
CA ALA A 238 27.22 34.72 19.58
C ALA A 238 26.90 34.52 21.09
N ALA A 239 26.07 33.56 21.35
CA ALA A 239 26.22 32.52 22.36
C ALA A 239 24.87 31.87 22.68
N ARG A 240 24.71 30.59 22.45
CA ARG A 240 24.77 29.63 23.55
C ARG A 240 24.46 28.21 23.03
N GLU A 241 25.54 27.53 22.89
CA GLU A 241 25.60 26.07 22.95
C GLU A 241 25.38 25.61 24.40
N LYS A 242 24.89 24.36 24.53
CA LYS A 242 24.90 23.50 25.73
C LYS A 242 23.66 23.50 26.63
N ARG A 243 22.98 22.37 26.60
CA ARG A 243 22.74 21.35 27.64
C ARG A 243 21.83 20.29 27.02
N ALA A 244 22.27 19.10 26.81
CA ALA A 244 22.62 17.98 27.70
C ALA A 244 21.37 17.28 28.27
N GLY A 245 21.32 16.03 28.09
CA GLY A 245 20.46 15.04 28.68
C GLY A 245 20.22 13.92 27.71
#